data_eead3bff94508f7ebc0dc288c5bcf39b
#
_entry.id   eead3bff94508f7ebc0dc288c5bcf39b
#
_cell.length_a   1.000
_cell.length_b   1.000
_cell.length_c   1.000
_cell.angle_alpha   90.00
_cell.angle_beta   90.00
_cell.angle_gamma   90.00
#
_symmetry.space_group_name_H-M   'P 1'
#
loop_
_entity.id
_entity.type
_entity.pdbx_description
1 polymer ?
#
loop_
_entity_poly.entity_id
_entity_poly.type
_entity_poly.pdbx_seq_one_letter_code
_entity_poly.pdbx_strand_id
1 'polypeptide(L)'
;QGVKNEKGVWITPAFPKLIYVLEEDNIREGSKYWELTKLAAQCTAKRMVPDYISEKIMKKLKDGNCYPCMGCRSFLTVYKDENDKPKFYGRFNQGVVTLNLVDVACSSGKDVDKFWKILDERLDLCKRALMCRHYRLKGTPSDVAPILWQNGALARLKKGETIDKLLYGGYSTISLGY
;
A
#
# COMPACT_ATOMS: atom_id res chain seq x y z
N GLN A 1 -1.58 -1.18 -23.31
CA GLN A 1 -1.49 0.29 -23.50
C GLN A 1 -2.72 1.04 -22.97
N GLY A 2 -3.75 0.37 -22.48
CA GLY A 2 -5.01 0.96 -22.06
C GLY A 2 -6.05 0.99 -23.17
N VAL A 3 -6.99 1.92 -23.08
CA VAL A 3 -8.11 2.08 -24.01
C VAL A 3 -8.01 3.45 -24.69
N LYS A 4 -8.31 3.51 -25.97
CA LYS A 4 -8.45 4.81 -26.64
C LYS A 4 -9.78 5.46 -26.27
N ASN A 5 -9.73 6.73 -25.92
CA ASN A 5 -10.94 7.53 -25.75
C ASN A 5 -11.51 7.98 -27.13
N GLU A 6 -12.62 8.66 -27.10
CA GLU A 6 -13.29 9.19 -28.30
C GLU A 6 -12.41 10.11 -29.16
N LYS A 7 -11.42 10.76 -28.55
CA LYS A 7 -10.44 11.63 -29.22
C LYS A 7 -9.21 10.87 -29.73
N GLY A 8 -9.22 9.53 -29.68
CA GLY A 8 -8.10 8.70 -30.11
C GLY A 8 -6.89 8.69 -29.18
N VAL A 9 -7.00 9.30 -27.99
CA VAL A 9 -5.92 9.36 -26.99
C VAL A 9 -5.96 8.09 -26.14
N TRP A 10 -4.80 7.48 -25.92
CA TRP A 10 -4.66 6.34 -25.05
C TRP A 10 -4.77 6.72 -23.57
N ILE A 11 -5.72 6.12 -22.89
CA ILE A 11 -5.90 6.23 -21.44
C ILE A 11 -5.44 4.93 -20.80
N THR A 12 -4.45 5.04 -19.92
CA THR A 12 -3.98 3.90 -19.11
C THR A 12 -4.59 4.03 -17.71
N PRO A 13 -5.37 3.04 -17.24
CA PRO A 13 -5.96 3.10 -15.92
C PRO A 13 -4.85 3.11 -14.84
N ALA A 14 -5.01 3.99 -13.84
CA ALA A 14 -4.10 4.05 -12.69
C ALA A 14 -4.33 2.87 -11.74
N PHE A 15 -5.55 2.36 -11.67
CA PHE A 15 -5.96 1.24 -10.84
C PHE A 15 -6.87 0.26 -11.64
N PRO A 16 -6.86 -1.04 -11.32
CA PRO A 16 -5.97 -1.71 -10.33
C PRO A 16 -4.50 -1.54 -10.70
N LYS A 17 -3.64 -1.46 -9.67
CA LYS A 17 -2.20 -1.30 -9.86
C LYS A 17 -1.61 -2.56 -10.50
N LEU A 18 -0.98 -2.39 -11.65
CA LEU A 18 -0.25 -3.46 -12.31
C LEU A 18 1.15 -3.57 -11.73
N ILE A 19 1.47 -4.71 -11.16
CA ILE A 19 2.76 -4.99 -10.50
C ILE A 19 3.42 -6.16 -11.21
N TYR A 20 4.70 -6.01 -11.51
CA TYR A 20 5.54 -7.04 -12.11
C TYR A 20 6.65 -7.45 -11.14
N VAL A 21 6.65 -8.71 -10.72
CA VAL A 21 7.66 -9.24 -9.82
C VAL A 21 8.85 -9.73 -10.64
N LEU A 22 10.04 -9.23 -10.31
CA LEU A 22 11.31 -9.64 -10.91
C LEU A 22 11.86 -10.85 -10.14
N GLU A 23 11.90 -11.99 -10.82
CA GLU A 23 12.30 -13.30 -10.31
C GLU A 23 13.43 -13.89 -11.16
N GLU A 24 14.11 -14.91 -10.68
CA GLU A 24 15.26 -15.53 -11.38
C GLU A 24 14.89 -16.07 -12.77
N ASP A 25 13.65 -16.49 -12.98
CA ASP A 25 13.18 -17.06 -14.23
C ASP A 25 12.63 -16.03 -15.24
N ASN A 26 12.72 -14.74 -14.91
CA ASN A 26 12.28 -13.68 -15.82
C ASN A 26 13.27 -12.52 -16.01
N ILE A 27 14.35 -12.45 -15.21
CA ILE A 27 15.29 -11.29 -15.25
C ILE A 27 16.49 -11.47 -16.19
N ARG A 28 16.69 -12.67 -16.75
CA ARG A 28 17.84 -12.97 -17.60
C ARG A 28 17.40 -13.32 -19.01
N GLU A 29 18.18 -12.88 -19.98
CA GLU A 29 17.99 -13.30 -21.37
C GLU A 29 18.01 -14.83 -21.49
N GLY A 30 17.05 -15.38 -22.22
CA GLY A 30 16.87 -16.81 -22.36
C GLY A 30 16.17 -17.51 -21.18
N SER A 31 15.85 -16.79 -20.09
CA SER A 31 15.02 -17.37 -19.02
C SER A 31 13.57 -17.57 -19.48
N LYS A 32 12.85 -18.43 -18.77
CA LYS A 32 11.52 -18.91 -19.13
C LYS A 32 10.52 -17.80 -19.48
N TYR A 33 10.56 -16.70 -18.75
CA TYR A 33 9.62 -15.59 -18.91
C TYR A 33 10.29 -14.27 -19.35
N TRP A 34 11.49 -14.36 -19.96
CA TRP A 34 12.22 -13.19 -20.45
C TRP A 34 11.43 -12.33 -21.44
N GLU A 35 10.67 -12.96 -22.34
CA GLU A 35 9.84 -12.26 -23.33
C GLU A 35 8.75 -11.41 -22.64
N LEU A 36 8.20 -11.88 -21.52
CA LEU A 36 7.23 -11.11 -20.73
C LEU A 36 7.91 -9.88 -20.09
N THR A 37 9.14 -10.03 -19.63
CA THR A 37 9.91 -8.90 -19.07
C THR A 37 10.21 -7.84 -20.14
N LYS A 38 10.57 -8.25 -21.36
CA LYS A 38 10.73 -7.32 -22.48
C LYS A 38 9.43 -6.56 -22.79
N LEU A 39 8.31 -7.28 -22.81
CA LEU A 39 6.99 -6.68 -23.02
C LEU A 39 6.63 -5.69 -21.90
N ALA A 40 6.90 -6.05 -20.64
CA ALA A 40 6.71 -5.17 -19.49
C ALA A 40 7.56 -3.90 -19.63
N ALA A 41 8.83 -4.02 -19.98
CA ALA A 41 9.74 -2.89 -20.21
C ALA A 41 9.26 -1.97 -21.36
N GLN A 42 8.78 -2.53 -22.47
CA GLN A 42 8.19 -1.77 -23.56
C GLN A 42 6.93 -1.02 -23.12
N CYS A 43 6.10 -1.64 -22.27
CA CYS A 43 4.92 -0.99 -21.70
C CYS A 43 5.33 0.16 -20.79
N THR A 44 6.33 -0.05 -19.93
CA THR A 44 6.86 0.99 -19.03
C THR A 44 7.39 2.19 -19.79
N ALA A 45 8.16 1.97 -20.86
CA ALA A 45 8.68 3.04 -21.70
C ALA A 45 7.59 3.92 -22.31
N LYS A 46 6.39 3.38 -22.53
CA LYS A 46 5.26 4.09 -23.13
C LYS A 46 4.27 4.65 -22.12
N ARG A 47 4.11 3.99 -20.96
CA ARG A 47 2.98 4.23 -20.04
C ARG A 47 3.38 4.30 -18.56
N MET A 48 4.65 4.11 -18.23
CA MET A 48 5.16 4.11 -16.85
C MET A 48 4.49 3.03 -15.95
N VAL A 49 4.01 1.97 -16.55
CA VAL A 49 3.46 0.78 -15.88
C VAL A 49 3.99 -0.47 -16.59
N PRO A 50 4.16 -1.60 -15.90
CA PRO A 50 3.88 -1.89 -14.48
C PRO A 50 4.88 -1.27 -13.49
N ASP A 51 4.54 -1.31 -12.19
CA ASP A 51 5.52 -1.12 -11.13
C ASP A 51 6.30 -2.42 -10.92
N TYR A 52 7.59 -2.32 -10.64
CA TYR A 52 8.46 -3.48 -10.47
C TYR A 52 8.79 -3.73 -9.01
N ILE A 53 8.78 -5.00 -8.61
CA ILE A 53 9.20 -5.48 -7.29
C ILE A 53 10.28 -6.53 -7.49
N SER A 54 11.43 -6.38 -6.83
CA SER A 54 12.46 -7.41 -6.80
C SER A 54 12.13 -8.45 -5.73
N GLU A 55 11.85 -9.69 -6.13
CA GLU A 55 11.63 -10.81 -5.22
C GLU A 55 12.81 -11.00 -4.26
N LYS A 56 14.03 -10.98 -4.80
CA LYS A 56 15.27 -11.15 -4.03
C LYS A 56 15.41 -10.11 -2.91
N ILE A 57 15.14 -8.85 -3.22
CA ILE A 57 15.23 -7.76 -2.22
C ILE A 57 14.07 -7.88 -1.22
N MET A 58 12.87 -8.19 -1.68
CA MET A 58 11.73 -8.40 -0.79
C MET A 58 11.98 -9.52 0.20
N LYS A 59 12.44 -10.68 -0.25
CA LYS A 59 12.79 -11.81 0.62
C LYS A 59 13.85 -11.43 1.65
N LYS A 60 14.86 -10.65 1.25
CA LYS A 60 15.90 -10.17 2.16
C LYS A 60 15.35 -9.23 3.25
N LEU A 61 14.41 -8.35 2.90
CA LEU A 61 13.88 -7.31 3.81
C LEU A 61 12.63 -7.73 4.59
N LYS A 62 11.99 -8.83 4.20
CA LYS A 62 10.68 -9.25 4.71
C LYS A 62 10.65 -10.70 5.16
N ASP A 63 11.69 -11.11 5.88
CA ASP A 63 11.80 -12.45 6.50
C ASP A 63 11.53 -13.61 5.54
N GLY A 64 12.11 -13.54 4.35
CA GLY A 64 11.94 -14.56 3.31
C GLY A 64 10.66 -14.46 2.49
N ASN A 65 9.83 -13.45 2.70
CA ASN A 65 8.53 -13.30 2.04
C ASN A 65 8.56 -12.29 0.90
N CYS A 66 7.78 -12.56 -0.15
CA CYS A 66 7.49 -11.61 -1.22
C CYS A 66 5.98 -11.42 -1.35
N TYR A 67 5.53 -10.18 -1.32
CA TYR A 67 4.10 -9.83 -1.44
C TYR A 67 3.95 -8.45 -2.09
N PRO A 68 2.79 -8.15 -2.72
CA PRO A 68 2.58 -6.90 -3.42
C PRO A 68 2.53 -5.70 -2.46
N CYS A 69 2.98 -4.56 -2.95
CA CYS A 69 2.80 -3.28 -2.28
C CYS A 69 1.36 -2.76 -2.41
N MET A 70 1.03 -1.75 -1.61
CA MET A 70 -0.15 -0.93 -1.83
C MET A 70 0.01 -0.05 -3.08
N GLY A 71 -1.06 0.57 -3.54
CA GLY A 71 -1.06 1.42 -4.72
C GLY A 71 -0.04 2.56 -4.73
N CYS A 72 0.37 3.05 -3.55
CA CYS A 72 1.41 4.07 -3.36
C CYS A 72 2.84 3.50 -3.22
N ARG A 73 3.05 2.22 -3.50
CA ARG A 73 4.31 1.47 -3.35
C ARG A 73 4.76 1.25 -1.90
N SER A 74 3.92 1.53 -0.92
CA SER A 74 4.15 1.17 0.47
C SER A 74 3.84 -0.30 0.71
N PHE A 75 4.58 -0.92 1.62
CA PHE A 75 4.34 -2.31 2.03
C PHE A 75 3.75 -2.32 3.43
N LEU A 76 2.65 -3.05 3.62
CA LEU A 76 2.13 -3.29 4.95
C LEU A 76 3.17 -4.08 5.76
N THR A 77 3.28 -3.74 7.05
CA THR A 77 4.15 -4.49 7.95
C THR A 77 3.75 -5.96 7.98
N VAL A 78 4.73 -6.86 8.02
CA VAL A 78 4.47 -8.28 8.18
C VAL A 78 3.74 -8.49 9.51
N TYR A 79 2.61 -9.16 9.46
CA TYR A 79 1.87 -9.59 10.64
C TYR A 79 1.92 -11.11 10.71
N LYS A 80 2.25 -11.61 11.89
CA LYS A 80 2.22 -13.05 12.18
C LYS A 80 1.06 -13.34 13.11
N ASP A 81 0.35 -14.42 12.82
CA ASP A 81 -0.74 -14.89 13.67
C ASP A 81 -0.21 -15.60 14.93
N GLU A 82 -1.11 -16.14 15.74
CA GLU A 82 -0.80 -16.87 16.98
C GLU A 82 0.08 -18.12 16.77
N ASN A 83 0.17 -18.62 15.52
CA ASN A 83 0.97 -19.75 15.10
C ASN A 83 2.26 -19.32 14.36
N ASP A 84 2.67 -18.06 14.50
CA ASP A 84 3.82 -17.45 13.82
C ASP A 84 3.70 -17.48 12.27
N LYS A 85 2.49 -17.65 11.72
CA LYS A 85 2.26 -17.67 10.28
C LYS A 85 2.03 -16.26 9.75
N PRO A 86 2.78 -15.84 8.70
CA PRO A 86 2.61 -14.53 8.11
C PRO A 86 1.28 -14.43 7.33
N LYS A 87 0.62 -13.28 7.43
CA LYS A 87 -0.60 -12.97 6.69
C LYS A 87 -0.37 -11.81 5.73
N PHE A 88 -0.54 -12.04 4.43
CA PHE A 88 -0.29 -11.06 3.37
C PHE A 88 -1.52 -10.67 2.55
N TYR A 89 -2.63 -11.35 2.71
CA TYR A 89 -3.89 -11.10 1.99
C TYR A 89 -5.04 -10.76 2.92
N GLY A 90 -6.08 -10.17 2.36
CA GLY A 90 -7.26 -9.76 3.13
C GLY A 90 -6.95 -8.68 4.16
N ARG A 91 -6.00 -7.80 3.85
CA ARG A 91 -5.53 -6.70 4.70
C ARG A 91 -5.78 -5.37 4.02
N PHE A 92 -5.94 -4.32 4.80
CA PHE A 92 -6.14 -2.97 4.27
C PHE A 92 -5.48 -1.90 5.13
N ASN A 93 -5.35 -0.70 4.59
CA ASN A 93 -4.91 0.48 5.32
C ASN A 93 -6.12 1.33 5.68
N GLN A 94 -6.30 1.63 6.98
CA GLN A 94 -7.38 2.49 7.47
C GLN A 94 -7.23 3.94 7.03
N GLY A 95 -6.03 4.36 6.70
CA GLY A 95 -5.74 5.69 6.19
C GLY A 95 -4.29 6.09 6.35
N VAL A 96 -3.93 7.13 5.61
CA VAL A 96 -2.61 7.76 5.64
C VAL A 96 -2.76 9.20 6.09
N VAL A 97 -1.88 9.67 6.97
CA VAL A 97 -1.65 11.08 7.26
C VAL A 97 -0.21 11.39 6.90
N THR A 98 0.01 12.45 6.13
CA THR A 98 1.34 12.82 5.64
C THR A 98 1.90 13.96 6.48
N LEU A 99 3.12 13.78 6.96
CA LEU A 99 3.90 14.81 7.62
C LEU A 99 4.70 15.60 6.57
N ASN A 100 4.54 16.92 6.55
CA ASN A 100 5.33 17.78 5.67
C ASN A 100 6.67 18.13 6.33
N LEU A 101 7.71 17.37 6.03
CA LEU A 101 9.06 17.60 6.58
C LEU A 101 9.67 18.91 6.10
N VAL A 102 9.30 19.38 4.90
CA VAL A 102 9.76 20.67 4.38
C VAL A 102 9.21 21.81 5.24
N ASP A 103 7.93 21.76 5.61
CA ASP A 103 7.33 22.74 6.53
C ASP A 103 8.03 22.73 7.89
N VAL A 104 8.31 21.55 8.45
CA VAL A 104 9.06 21.42 9.71
C VAL A 104 10.43 22.06 9.62
N ALA A 105 11.18 21.78 8.54
CA ALA A 105 12.51 22.34 8.33
C ALA A 105 12.49 23.85 8.13
N CYS A 106 11.60 24.37 7.31
CA CYS A 106 11.45 25.81 7.09
C CYS A 106 11.04 26.55 8.36
N SER A 107 10.10 25.99 9.13
CA SER A 107 9.61 26.58 10.37
C SER A 107 10.66 26.60 11.50
N SER A 108 11.64 25.70 11.43
CA SER A 108 12.73 25.66 12.42
C SER A 108 13.76 26.80 12.26
N GLY A 109 13.87 27.38 11.04
CA GLY A 109 14.76 28.50 10.78
C GLY A 109 16.24 28.18 10.98
N LYS A 110 16.68 26.94 10.64
CA LYS A 110 18.05 26.40 10.82
C LYS A 110 18.42 26.04 12.29
N ASP A 111 17.48 26.14 13.21
CA ASP A 111 17.64 25.72 14.60
C ASP A 111 17.27 24.24 14.72
N VAL A 112 18.24 23.39 15.05
CA VAL A 112 18.08 21.93 15.14
C VAL A 112 17.21 21.52 16.29
N ASP A 113 17.32 22.16 17.45
CA ASP A 113 16.51 21.83 18.63
C ASP A 113 15.04 22.22 18.38
N LYS A 114 14.81 23.36 17.76
CA LYS A 114 13.49 23.78 17.31
C LYS A 114 12.91 22.85 16.26
N PHE A 115 13.75 22.33 15.34
CA PHE A 115 13.31 21.33 14.35
C PHE A 115 12.75 20.09 15.04
N TRP A 116 13.45 19.51 16.00
CA TRP A 116 13.00 18.33 16.70
C TRP A 116 11.73 18.57 17.49
N LYS A 117 11.62 19.72 18.14
CA LYS A 117 10.40 20.09 18.87
C LYS A 117 9.18 20.20 17.94
N ILE A 118 9.32 20.88 16.80
CA ILE A 118 8.23 20.99 15.82
C ILE A 118 7.89 19.63 15.24
N LEU A 119 8.88 18.78 14.97
CA LEU A 119 8.69 17.43 14.47
C LEU A 119 7.83 16.61 15.43
N ASP A 120 8.16 16.60 16.70
CA ASP A 120 7.42 15.86 17.74
C ASP A 120 5.98 16.37 17.87
N GLU A 121 5.76 17.67 17.87
CA GLU A 121 4.42 18.27 17.88
C GLU A 121 3.58 17.83 16.66
N ARG A 122 4.18 17.79 15.48
CA ARG A 122 3.52 17.38 14.24
C ARG A 122 3.25 15.87 14.22
N LEU A 123 4.17 15.04 14.74
CA LEU A 123 3.98 13.60 14.87
C LEU A 123 2.80 13.27 15.80
N ASP A 124 2.69 13.97 16.94
CA ASP A 124 1.54 13.79 17.83
C ASP A 124 0.22 14.17 17.14
N LEU A 125 0.22 15.26 16.39
CA LEU A 125 -0.95 15.67 15.61
C LEU A 125 -1.33 14.64 14.54
N CYS A 126 -0.36 14.09 13.83
CA CYS A 126 -0.56 13.01 12.86
C CYS A 126 -1.15 11.74 13.53
N LYS A 127 -0.63 11.36 14.69
CA LYS A 127 -1.15 10.24 15.49
C LYS A 127 -2.60 10.49 15.88
N ARG A 128 -2.92 11.66 16.40
CA ARG A 128 -4.30 12.03 16.77
C ARG A 128 -5.25 11.97 15.59
N ALA A 129 -4.84 12.46 14.43
CA ALA A 129 -5.63 12.41 13.21
C ALA A 129 -5.88 10.97 12.73
N LEU A 130 -4.87 10.11 12.78
CA LEU A 130 -5.00 8.67 12.45
C LEU A 130 -5.94 7.97 13.44
N MET A 131 -5.82 8.24 14.74
CA MET A 131 -6.72 7.67 15.74
C MET A 131 -8.14 8.17 15.60
N CYS A 132 -8.35 9.42 15.20
CA CYS A 132 -9.68 9.94 14.89
C CYS A 132 -10.35 9.15 13.76
N ARG A 133 -9.61 8.82 12.69
CA ARG A 133 -10.10 7.92 11.62
C ARG A 133 -10.41 6.53 12.13
N HIS A 134 -9.51 5.95 12.92
CA HIS A 134 -9.73 4.64 13.51
C HIS A 134 -11.02 4.58 14.33
N TYR A 135 -11.23 5.53 15.22
CA TYR A 135 -12.46 5.60 16.02
C TYR A 135 -13.70 5.85 15.19
N ARG A 136 -13.59 6.63 14.10
CA ARG A 136 -14.71 6.87 13.20
C ARG A 136 -15.15 5.64 12.41
N LEU A 137 -14.23 4.70 12.17
CA LEU A 137 -14.53 3.43 11.49
C LEU A 137 -15.22 2.43 12.40
N LYS A 138 -15.08 2.55 13.72
CA LYS A 138 -15.77 1.66 14.67
C LYS A 138 -17.29 1.75 14.52
N GLY A 139 -17.93 0.59 14.62
CA GLY A 139 -19.37 0.47 14.46
C GLY A 139 -19.87 0.56 13.01
N THR A 140 -18.98 0.76 12.04
CA THR A 140 -19.38 0.81 10.63
C THR A 140 -19.91 -0.56 10.19
N PRO A 141 -21.15 -0.66 9.68
CA PRO A 141 -21.68 -1.92 9.21
C PRO A 141 -21.08 -2.32 7.86
N SER A 142 -20.94 -3.62 7.64
CA SER A 142 -20.41 -4.19 6.39
C SER A 142 -21.22 -3.80 5.15
N ASP A 143 -22.47 -3.41 5.35
CA ASP A 143 -23.39 -2.96 4.29
C ASP A 143 -22.98 -1.63 3.65
N VAL A 144 -22.14 -0.84 4.30
CA VAL A 144 -21.63 0.45 3.75
C VAL A 144 -20.81 0.21 2.49
N ALA A 145 -20.04 -0.88 2.42
CA ALA A 145 -19.27 -1.26 1.25
C ALA A 145 -19.25 -2.79 1.08
N PRO A 146 -20.34 -3.39 0.61
CA PRO A 146 -20.47 -4.85 0.52
C PRO A 146 -19.41 -5.51 -0.35
N ILE A 147 -18.98 -4.84 -1.40
CA ILE A 147 -17.93 -5.33 -2.31
C ILE A 147 -16.57 -5.50 -1.58
N LEU A 148 -16.31 -4.68 -0.56
CA LEU A 148 -15.08 -4.78 0.24
C LEU A 148 -15.23 -5.76 1.39
N TRP A 149 -16.33 -5.68 2.14
CA TRP A 149 -16.45 -6.32 3.45
C TRP A 149 -17.18 -7.66 3.42
N GLN A 150 -18.14 -7.83 2.50
CA GLN A 150 -18.94 -9.04 2.40
C GLN A 150 -18.47 -9.97 1.28
N ASN A 151 -18.21 -9.43 0.10
CA ASN A 151 -17.96 -10.19 -1.13
C ASN A 151 -16.52 -10.10 -1.64
N GLY A 152 -15.70 -9.24 -1.06
CA GLY A 152 -14.32 -9.03 -1.44
C GLY A 152 -13.34 -9.99 -0.77
N ALA A 153 -12.05 -9.75 -1.03
CA ALA A 153 -10.94 -10.53 -0.45
C ALA A 153 -10.64 -10.18 1.00
N LEU A 154 -11.16 -9.05 1.54
CA LEU A 154 -10.73 -8.53 2.83
C LEU A 154 -11.22 -9.38 4.00
N ALA A 155 -12.51 -9.64 4.11
CA ALA A 155 -13.01 -10.22 5.35
C ALA A 155 -14.18 -11.16 5.26
N ARG A 156 -15.01 -11.03 4.25
CA ARG A 156 -16.22 -11.82 4.07
C ARG A 156 -17.13 -11.79 5.31
N LEU A 157 -17.43 -10.58 5.78
CA LEU A 157 -18.38 -10.37 6.85
C LEU A 157 -19.79 -10.68 6.38
N LYS A 158 -20.67 -11.07 7.30
CA LYS A 158 -22.09 -11.19 7.01
C LYS A 158 -22.73 -9.80 6.92
N LYS A 159 -23.88 -9.74 6.25
CA LYS A 159 -24.72 -8.55 6.22
C LYS A 159 -25.06 -8.09 7.65
N GLY A 160 -24.90 -6.79 7.92
CA GLY A 160 -25.15 -6.20 9.23
C GLY A 160 -24.05 -6.38 10.27
N GLU A 161 -23.03 -7.22 10.03
CA GLU A 161 -21.85 -7.27 10.92
C GLU A 161 -21.05 -5.98 10.83
N THR A 162 -20.49 -5.53 11.96
CA THR A 162 -19.57 -4.39 11.97
C THR A 162 -18.16 -4.79 11.56
N ILE A 163 -17.39 -3.82 11.03
CA ILE A 163 -16.00 -4.04 10.62
C ILE A 163 -15.01 -4.01 11.79
N ASP A 164 -15.47 -3.91 13.02
CA ASP A 164 -14.65 -3.66 14.21
C ASP A 164 -13.52 -4.68 14.38
N LYS A 165 -13.80 -5.97 14.18
CA LYS A 165 -12.79 -7.03 14.26
C LYS A 165 -11.68 -6.88 13.22
N LEU A 166 -11.92 -6.13 12.13
CA LEU A 166 -10.96 -5.92 11.05
C LEU A 166 -10.08 -4.70 11.27
N LEU A 167 -10.37 -3.89 12.28
CA LEU A 167 -9.58 -2.69 12.61
C LEU A 167 -8.31 -3.00 13.40
N TYR A 168 -8.10 -4.26 13.78
CA TYR A 168 -7.01 -4.71 14.64
C TYR A 168 -6.25 -5.90 14.05
N GLY A 169 -5.10 -6.18 14.65
CA GLY A 169 -4.29 -7.34 14.33
C GLY A 169 -3.80 -7.34 12.88
N GLY A 170 -3.79 -8.51 12.27
CA GLY A 170 -3.31 -8.73 10.90
C GLY A 170 -4.22 -8.22 9.80
N TYR A 171 -5.39 -7.69 10.11
CA TYR A 171 -6.35 -7.25 9.10
C TYR A 171 -6.10 -5.84 8.59
N SER A 172 -5.66 -4.94 9.45
CA SER A 172 -5.48 -3.55 9.05
C SER A 172 -4.27 -2.89 9.67
N THR A 173 -3.90 -1.75 9.12
CA THR A 173 -2.85 -0.87 9.61
C THR A 173 -3.28 0.59 9.43
N ILE A 174 -2.58 1.47 10.13
CA ILE A 174 -2.59 2.91 9.90
C ILE A 174 -1.21 3.31 9.40
N SER A 175 -1.11 4.31 8.55
CA SER A 175 0.15 4.70 7.92
C SER A 175 0.46 6.16 8.10
N LEU A 176 1.73 6.45 8.36
CA LEU A 176 2.31 7.78 8.30
C LEU A 176 3.10 7.93 7.00
N GLY A 177 2.78 8.96 6.21
CA GLY A 177 3.56 9.39 5.07
C GLY A 177 4.51 10.54 5.43
N TYR A 178 5.60 10.70 4.66
CA TYR A 178 6.54 11.80 4.81
C TYR A 178 7.17 12.16 3.47
#